data_7b313e3fc0a031ebea78db1fc4ef48d3
#
_entry.id   7b313e3fc0a031ebea78db1fc4ef48d3
#
_cell.length_a   1.000
_cell.length_b   1.000
_cell.length_c   1.000
_cell.angle_alpha   90.00
_cell.angle_beta   90.00
_cell.angle_gamma   90.00
#
_symmetry.space_group_name_H-M   'P 1'
#
loop_
_entity.id
_entity.type
_entity.pdbx_description
1 polymer ?
#
loop_
_entity_poly.entity_id
_entity_poly.type
_entity_poly.pdbx_seq_one_letter_code
_entity_poly.pdbx_strand_id
1 'polypeptide(L)'
;LRKLKRQKTRRTDMRYRTRKNMKFQFDEGTRRIIYYRDDESCIFCRRQYHMENKDPMLYRTKDIMHYINKSQGGLGVPQNGAVGCRYHHMLLDNGSKGLRSEMIVIFKEYLMQQYPDWNEDKLRYKKWDFPDFG
;
A
#
# COMPACT_ATOMS: atom_id res chain seq x y z
N LEU A 1 1.56 31.84 24.56
CA LEU A 1 0.31 31.98 23.80
C LEU A 1 0.51 31.84 22.29
N ARG A 2 1.56 32.48 21.74
CA ARG A 2 1.89 32.34 20.31
C ARG A 2 2.27 30.90 19.92
N LYS A 3 2.99 30.19 20.79
CA LYS A 3 3.37 28.78 20.54
C LYS A 3 2.15 27.87 20.52
N LEU A 4 1.18 28.09 21.42
CA LEU A 4 -0.06 27.29 21.48
C LEU A 4 -0.94 27.52 20.25
N LYS A 5 -1.04 28.77 19.77
CA LYS A 5 -1.78 29.11 18.54
C LYS A 5 -1.14 28.44 17.31
N ARG A 6 0.21 28.44 17.22
CA ARG A 6 0.92 27.77 16.13
C ARG A 6 0.70 26.26 16.14
N GLN A 7 0.68 25.64 17.33
CA GLN A 7 0.42 24.19 17.45
C GLN A 7 -1.00 23.84 17.03
N LYS A 8 -2.00 24.67 17.41
CA LYS A 8 -3.38 24.46 16.97
C LYS A 8 -3.53 24.59 15.45
N THR A 9 -2.88 25.58 14.84
CA THR A 9 -2.90 25.78 13.39
C THR A 9 -2.27 24.61 12.66
N ARG A 10 -1.12 24.10 13.13
CA ARG A 10 -0.45 22.92 12.56
C ARG A 10 -1.32 21.66 12.63
N ARG A 11 -1.98 21.43 13.78
CA ARG A 11 -2.89 20.30 13.96
C ARG A 11 -4.08 20.38 13.00
N THR A 12 -4.64 21.59 12.80
CA THR A 12 -5.74 21.81 11.88
C THR A 12 -5.31 21.56 10.44
N ASP A 13 -4.14 22.05 10.04
CA ASP A 13 -3.57 21.82 8.70
C ASP A 13 -3.30 20.35 8.45
N MET A 14 -2.73 19.63 9.43
CA MET A 14 -2.49 18.19 9.32
C MET A 14 -3.79 17.41 9.21
N ARG A 15 -4.82 17.77 9.96
CA ARG A 15 -6.14 17.12 9.86
C ARG A 15 -6.75 17.33 8.48
N TYR A 16 -6.66 18.53 7.94
CA TYR A 16 -7.19 18.85 6.61
C TYR A 16 -6.46 18.04 5.54
N ARG A 17 -5.12 18.01 5.59
CA ARG A 17 -4.31 17.22 4.68
C ARG A 17 -4.61 15.73 4.78
N THR A 18 -4.76 15.22 6.01
CA THR A 18 -5.08 13.81 6.28
C THR A 18 -6.43 13.44 5.67
N ARG A 19 -7.46 14.27 5.85
CA ARG A 19 -8.78 14.04 5.26
C ARG A 19 -8.74 14.03 3.73
N LYS A 20 -7.99 14.96 3.14
CA LYS A 20 -7.88 15.07 1.69
C LYS A 20 -7.22 13.82 1.08
N ASN A 21 -6.29 13.21 1.80
CA ASN A 21 -5.51 12.07 1.31
C ASN A 21 -5.92 10.72 1.93
N MET A 22 -6.93 10.70 2.81
CA MET A 22 -7.35 9.49 3.52
C MET A 22 -7.69 8.33 2.60
N LYS A 23 -8.31 8.61 1.45
CA LYS A 23 -8.71 7.58 0.51
C LYS A 23 -7.54 6.81 -0.11
N PHE A 24 -6.33 7.38 -0.11
CA PHE A 24 -5.14 6.74 -0.66
C PHE A 24 -4.30 6.01 0.38
N GLN A 25 -4.57 6.23 1.65
CA GLN A 25 -3.82 5.63 2.74
C GLN A 25 -4.54 4.40 3.26
N PHE A 26 -3.78 3.40 3.68
CA PHE A 26 -4.35 2.28 4.41
C PHE A 26 -4.60 2.75 5.85
N ASP A 27 -5.88 2.92 6.21
CA ASP A 27 -6.23 3.26 7.59
C ASP A 27 -5.92 2.09 8.53
N GLU A 28 -6.07 2.30 9.84
CA GLU A 28 -5.71 1.29 10.83
C GLU A 28 -6.51 0.00 10.65
N GLY A 29 -7.82 0.11 10.39
CA GLY A 29 -8.66 -1.06 10.15
C GLY A 29 -8.24 -1.85 8.91
N THR A 30 -7.96 -1.15 7.83
CA THR A 30 -7.48 -1.76 6.59
C THR A 30 -6.13 -2.44 6.80
N ARG A 31 -5.21 -1.80 7.53
CA ARG A 31 -3.90 -2.37 7.84
C ARG A 31 -4.04 -3.68 8.61
N ARG A 32 -4.94 -3.73 9.60
CA ARG A 32 -5.20 -4.96 10.37
C ARG A 32 -5.72 -6.08 9.48
N ILE A 33 -6.63 -5.76 8.56
CA ILE A 33 -7.16 -6.74 7.59
C ILE A 33 -6.03 -7.32 6.75
N ILE A 34 -5.16 -6.46 6.23
CA ILE A 34 -4.05 -6.88 5.38
C ILE A 34 -3.05 -7.73 6.16
N TYR A 35 -2.64 -7.30 7.35
CA TYR A 35 -1.70 -8.08 8.18
C TYR A 35 -2.27 -9.44 8.55
N TYR A 36 -3.54 -9.51 8.91
CA TYR A 36 -4.19 -10.77 9.25
C TYR A 36 -4.28 -11.69 8.02
N ARG A 37 -4.73 -11.16 6.89
CA ARG A 37 -4.86 -11.92 5.64
C ARG A 37 -3.51 -12.51 5.20
N ASP A 38 -2.45 -11.70 5.31
CA ASP A 38 -1.12 -12.08 4.82
C ASP A 38 -0.27 -12.78 5.89
N ASP A 39 -0.86 -13.05 7.06
CA ASP A 39 -0.16 -13.72 8.18
C ASP A 39 1.09 -12.96 8.59
N GLU A 40 1.04 -11.63 8.56
CA GLU A 40 2.12 -10.71 8.92
C GLU A 40 3.43 -10.98 8.16
N SER A 41 3.37 -11.67 7.04
CA SER A 41 4.55 -12.05 6.27
C SER A 41 4.55 -11.45 4.88
N CYS A 42 5.75 -11.15 4.39
CA CYS A 42 5.96 -10.60 3.05
C CYS A 42 5.53 -11.60 1.99
N ILE A 43 4.70 -11.17 1.04
CA ILE A 43 4.22 -12.04 -0.04
C ILE A 43 5.36 -12.51 -0.95
N PHE A 44 6.43 -11.73 -1.07
CA PHE A 44 7.60 -12.11 -1.88
C PHE A 44 8.53 -13.04 -1.11
N CYS A 45 8.72 -12.83 0.19
CA CYS A 45 9.54 -13.73 1.01
C CYS A 45 8.96 -15.14 1.07
N ARG A 46 7.63 -15.26 1.12
CA ARG A 46 6.96 -16.57 1.11
C ARG A 46 7.32 -17.39 -0.14
N ARG A 47 7.55 -16.72 -1.25
CA ARG A 47 7.92 -17.35 -2.52
C ARG A 47 9.43 -17.47 -2.68
N GLN A 48 10.19 -17.07 -1.67
CA GLN A 48 11.66 -17.02 -1.71
C GLN A 48 12.17 -16.24 -2.93
N TYR A 49 11.45 -15.18 -3.28
CA TYR A 49 11.76 -14.31 -4.40
C TYR A 49 12.90 -13.38 -4.04
N HIS A 50 14.03 -13.48 -4.75
CA HIS A 50 15.20 -12.62 -4.54
C HIS A 50 15.54 -12.39 -3.05
N MET A 51 16.09 -13.45 -2.43
CA MET A 51 16.48 -13.45 -1.01
C MET A 51 17.97 -13.19 -0.81
N GLU A 52 18.60 -12.48 -1.74
CA GLU A 52 20.05 -12.28 -1.74
C GLU A 52 20.55 -11.16 -0.84
N ASN A 53 19.67 -10.35 -0.23
CA ASN A 53 20.13 -9.29 0.67
C ASN A 53 20.72 -9.90 1.94
N LYS A 54 21.85 -9.34 2.39
CA LYS A 54 22.58 -9.87 3.56
C LYS A 54 22.12 -9.28 4.89
N ASP A 55 21.27 -8.25 4.87
CA ASP A 55 20.78 -7.61 6.10
C ASP A 55 19.46 -8.25 6.52
N PRO A 56 19.46 -9.07 7.60
CA PRO A 56 18.23 -9.72 8.05
C PRO A 56 17.17 -8.75 8.53
N MET A 57 17.54 -7.54 8.97
CA MET A 57 16.58 -6.55 9.43
C MET A 57 15.67 -6.06 8.30
N LEU A 58 16.16 -6.02 7.08
CA LEU A 58 15.36 -5.61 5.91
C LEU A 58 14.24 -6.61 5.61
N TYR A 59 14.43 -7.88 5.95
CA TYR A 59 13.37 -8.89 5.82
C TYR A 59 12.41 -8.91 6.99
N ARG A 60 12.85 -8.50 8.17
CA ARG A 60 12.04 -8.49 9.40
C ARG A 60 11.16 -7.25 9.51
N THR A 61 11.57 -6.13 8.93
CA THR A 61 10.79 -4.90 8.94
C THR A 61 9.69 -5.04 7.89
N LYS A 62 8.42 -4.93 8.33
CA LYS A 62 7.27 -5.12 7.44
C LYS A 62 6.60 -3.79 7.14
N ASP A 63 6.24 -3.63 5.89
CA ASP A 63 5.46 -2.49 5.39
C ASP A 63 4.22 -3.02 4.70
N ILE A 64 3.28 -2.13 4.39
CA ILE A 64 2.20 -2.46 3.48
C ILE A 64 2.48 -1.76 2.16
N MET A 65 2.57 -2.55 1.10
CA MET A 65 2.85 -2.08 -0.25
C MET A 65 1.54 -1.76 -0.97
N HIS A 66 1.56 -0.74 -1.83
CA HIS A 66 0.48 -0.47 -2.78
C HIS A 66 0.74 -1.21 -4.09
N TYR A 67 -0.26 -1.91 -4.59
CA TYR A 67 -0.20 -2.48 -5.94
C TYR A 67 -0.24 -1.37 -6.98
N ILE A 68 -1.24 -0.47 -6.89
CA ILE A 68 -1.26 0.78 -7.65
C ILE A 68 -0.81 1.88 -6.69
N ASN A 69 0.24 2.60 -7.06
CA ASN A 69 0.85 3.63 -6.23
C ASN A 69 -0.13 4.76 -5.93
N LYS A 70 0.02 5.39 -4.76
CA LYS A 70 -0.74 6.58 -4.39
C LYS A 70 -0.62 7.68 -5.44
N SER A 71 0.57 7.87 -6.00
CA SER A 71 0.84 8.88 -7.02
C SER A 71 0.05 8.65 -8.31
N GLN A 72 -0.41 7.43 -8.53
CA GLN A 72 -1.23 7.04 -9.68
C GLN A 72 -2.70 6.88 -9.32
N GLY A 73 -3.11 7.38 -8.15
CA GLY A 73 -4.48 7.30 -7.68
C GLY A 73 -4.84 5.99 -7.00
N GLY A 74 -3.86 5.20 -6.59
CA GLY A 74 -4.11 3.93 -5.91
C GLY A 74 -4.78 4.10 -4.56
N LEU A 75 -5.90 3.43 -4.36
CA LEU A 75 -6.70 3.52 -3.15
C LEU A 75 -6.10 2.70 -2.01
N GLY A 76 -6.36 3.15 -0.77
CA GLY A 76 -5.98 2.45 0.45
C GLY A 76 -6.99 1.39 0.86
N VAL A 77 -7.24 0.43 0.00
CA VAL A 77 -8.18 -0.67 0.24
C VAL A 77 -7.43 -2.00 0.28
N PRO A 78 -7.97 -3.03 0.97
CA PRO A 78 -7.27 -4.32 1.07
C PRO A 78 -6.94 -4.94 -0.27
N GLN A 79 -7.77 -4.70 -1.28
CA GLN A 79 -7.59 -5.23 -2.64
C GLN A 79 -6.42 -4.57 -3.39
N ASN A 80 -5.85 -3.50 -2.83
CA ASN A 80 -4.72 -2.78 -3.42
C ASN A 80 -3.45 -2.86 -2.58
N GLY A 81 -3.42 -3.70 -1.57
CA GLY A 81 -2.28 -3.74 -0.66
C GLY A 81 -1.89 -5.14 -0.24
N ALA A 82 -0.64 -5.29 0.12
CA ALA A 82 -0.14 -6.53 0.71
C ALA A 82 1.08 -6.24 1.60
N VAL A 83 1.32 -7.11 2.55
CA VAL A 83 2.51 -7.03 3.40
C VAL A 83 3.75 -7.31 2.57
N GLY A 84 4.73 -6.42 2.68
CA GLY A 84 6.05 -6.61 2.10
C GLY A 84 7.12 -6.29 3.14
N CYS A 85 8.23 -7.01 3.08
CA CYS A 85 9.39 -6.63 3.88
C CYS A 85 10.02 -5.37 3.29
N ARG A 86 10.83 -4.69 4.09
CA ARG A 86 11.47 -3.44 3.67
C ARG A 86 12.30 -3.63 2.40
N TYR A 87 12.99 -4.76 2.27
CA TYR A 87 13.81 -5.04 1.10
C TYR A 87 12.98 -5.17 -0.18
N HIS A 88 11.94 -6.01 -0.15
CA HIS A 88 11.09 -6.19 -1.34
C HIS A 88 10.27 -4.94 -1.64
N HIS A 89 9.86 -4.19 -0.61
CA HIS A 89 9.19 -2.90 -0.81
C HIS A 89 10.09 -1.92 -1.56
N MET A 90 11.37 -1.86 -1.19
CA MET A 90 12.34 -1.02 -1.87
C MET A 90 12.56 -1.45 -3.32
N LEU A 91 12.66 -2.76 -3.57
CA LEU A 91 12.81 -3.29 -4.93
C LEU A 91 11.60 -2.94 -5.80
N LEU A 92 10.41 -3.04 -5.23
CA LEU A 92 9.17 -2.74 -5.94
C LEU A 92 9.09 -1.25 -6.29
N ASP A 93 9.34 -0.36 -5.31
CA ASP A 93 9.14 1.07 -5.48
C ASP A 93 10.26 1.74 -6.26
N ASN A 94 11.50 1.36 -6.01
CA ASN A 94 12.65 2.02 -6.61
C ASN A 94 12.99 1.51 -8.00
N GLY A 95 12.61 0.28 -8.31
CA GLY A 95 12.88 -0.31 -9.61
C GLY A 95 14.36 -0.39 -9.97
N SER A 96 15.26 -0.26 -8.99
CA SER A 96 16.69 -0.12 -9.21
C SER A 96 17.33 -1.34 -9.88
N LYS A 97 16.72 -2.52 -9.73
CA LYS A 97 17.20 -3.75 -10.37
C LYS A 97 16.31 -4.17 -11.54
N GLY A 98 15.38 -3.31 -11.96
CA GLY A 98 14.48 -3.61 -13.06
C GLY A 98 13.47 -4.72 -12.78
N LEU A 99 13.19 -5.00 -11.52
CA LEU A 99 12.33 -6.11 -11.11
C LEU A 99 10.86 -5.74 -10.96
N ARG A 100 10.54 -4.44 -11.02
CA ARG A 100 9.18 -3.97 -10.74
C ARG A 100 8.12 -4.65 -11.61
N SER A 101 8.35 -4.78 -12.90
CA SER A 101 7.36 -5.37 -13.81
C SER A 101 7.04 -6.82 -13.45
N GLU A 102 8.05 -7.59 -13.08
CA GLU A 102 7.89 -8.97 -12.62
C GLU A 102 7.19 -9.02 -11.26
N MET A 103 7.60 -8.15 -10.34
CA MET A 103 7.02 -8.09 -9.00
C MET A 103 5.54 -7.70 -9.04
N ILE A 104 5.16 -6.80 -9.93
CA ILE A 104 3.77 -6.38 -10.11
C ILE A 104 2.91 -7.55 -10.58
N VAL A 105 3.41 -8.40 -11.45
CA VAL A 105 2.69 -9.61 -11.87
C VAL A 105 2.45 -10.55 -10.69
N ILE A 106 3.48 -10.78 -9.88
CA ILE A 106 3.36 -11.62 -8.68
C ILE A 106 2.35 -11.03 -7.70
N PHE A 107 2.40 -9.72 -7.50
CA PHE A 107 1.49 -9.00 -6.60
C PHE A 107 0.04 -9.13 -7.09
N LYS A 108 -0.19 -8.91 -8.37
CA LYS A 108 -1.51 -9.04 -8.98
C LYS A 108 -2.08 -10.45 -8.81
N GLU A 109 -1.29 -11.47 -9.12
CA GLU A 109 -1.69 -12.86 -8.95
C GLU A 109 -2.10 -13.16 -7.51
N TYR A 110 -1.33 -12.65 -6.55
CA TYR A 110 -1.63 -12.81 -5.13
C TYR A 110 -2.99 -12.20 -4.77
N LEU A 111 -3.22 -10.96 -5.20
CA LEU A 111 -4.49 -10.27 -4.91
C LEU A 111 -5.68 -10.95 -5.56
N MET A 112 -5.52 -11.43 -6.77
CA MET A 112 -6.56 -12.19 -7.47
C MET A 112 -6.90 -13.49 -6.76
N GLN A 113 -5.94 -14.14 -6.15
CA GLN A 113 -6.18 -15.34 -5.34
C GLN A 113 -6.94 -15.04 -4.06
N GLN A 114 -6.70 -13.86 -3.47
CA GLN A 114 -7.36 -13.46 -2.23
C GLN A 114 -8.81 -13.00 -2.46
N TYR A 115 -9.09 -12.40 -3.60
CA TYR A 115 -10.41 -11.81 -3.90
C TYR A 115 -10.92 -12.30 -5.25
N PRO A 116 -11.94 -13.19 -5.27
CA PRO A 116 -12.49 -13.69 -6.54
C PRO A 116 -13.08 -12.61 -7.44
N ASP A 117 -13.58 -11.52 -6.84
CA ASP A 117 -14.16 -10.38 -7.55
C ASP A 117 -13.16 -9.24 -7.80
N TRP A 118 -11.87 -9.51 -7.63
CA TRP A 118 -10.84 -8.49 -7.77
C TRP A 118 -10.87 -7.85 -9.15
N ASN A 119 -10.86 -6.51 -9.17
CA ASN A 119 -10.92 -5.73 -10.40
C ASN A 119 -9.97 -4.52 -10.27
N GLU A 120 -8.97 -4.50 -11.12
CA GLU A 120 -7.93 -3.47 -11.10
C GLU A 120 -8.52 -2.06 -11.29
N ASP A 121 -9.55 -1.92 -12.12
CA ASP A 121 -10.16 -0.62 -12.39
C ASP A 121 -10.80 0.01 -11.17
N LYS A 122 -11.21 -0.80 -10.19
CA LYS A 122 -11.80 -0.32 -8.94
C LYS A 122 -10.76 0.14 -7.91
N LEU A 123 -9.47 -0.04 -8.19
CA LEU A 123 -8.40 0.29 -7.25
C LEU A 123 -7.88 1.71 -7.41
N ARG A 124 -8.35 2.44 -8.41
CA ARG A 124 -7.93 3.82 -8.68
C ARG A 124 -9.05 4.79 -8.37
N TYR A 125 -8.67 5.93 -7.77
CA TYR A 125 -9.59 7.04 -7.59
C TYR A 125 -9.91 7.65 -8.95
N LYS A 126 -11.21 7.87 -9.20
CA LYS A 126 -11.69 8.52 -10.41
C LYS A 126 -12.48 9.76 -9.98
N LYS A 127 -11.99 10.94 -10.37
CA LYS A 127 -12.60 12.22 -10.00
C LYS A 127 -14.06 12.33 -10.46
N TRP A 128 -14.39 11.66 -11.56
CA TRP A 128 -15.72 11.72 -12.19
C TRP A 128 -16.44 10.37 -12.15
N ASP A 129 -16.13 9.57 -11.14
CA ASP A 129 -16.81 8.30 -10.95
C ASP A 129 -18.15 8.58 -10.25
N PHE A 130 -19.19 8.76 -11.05
CA PHE A 130 -20.53 8.93 -10.53
C PHE A 130 -21.11 7.56 -10.15
N PRO A 131 -21.94 7.50 -9.07
CA PRO A 131 -22.64 6.27 -8.76
C PRO A 131 -23.40 5.80 -10.00
N ASP A 132 -23.34 4.51 -10.25
CA ASP A 132 -23.99 3.90 -11.38
C ASP A 132 -25.50 4.06 -11.24
N PHE A 133 -26.09 4.88 -12.09
CA PHE A 133 -27.52 5.14 -12.10
C PHE A 133 -28.29 4.20 -13.00
N GLY A 134 -27.63 3.14 -13.44
CA GLY A 134 -28.28 2.23 -14.34
C GLY A 134 -28.28 0.83 -13.86
#